data_ec25ae024a9276d9445c41d04bf2fce9
#
_entry.id   ec25ae024a9276d9445c41d04bf2fce9
#
_cell.length_a   1.000
_cell.length_b   1.000
_cell.length_c   1.000
_cell.angle_alpha   90.00
_cell.angle_beta   90.00
_cell.angle_gamma   90.00
#
_symmetry.space_group_name_H-M   'P 1'
#
loop_
_entity.id
_entity.type
_entity.pdbx_description
1 polymer ?
#
loop_
_entity_poly.entity_id
_entity_poly.type
_entity_poly.pdbx_seq_one_letter_code
_entity_poly.pdbx_strand_id
1 'polypeptide(L)'
;MTKPPQQPWWVIYREPNPAQIDVVAVELPPGDDAAHDKRCAELQEAGQHAYIITAPDADTAGDIALRVWSEELVASAPRLAAANAYIAANNRTH
;
A
#
# COMPACT_ATOMS: atom_id res chain seq x y z
N MET A 1 10.99 14.76 -26.69
CA MET A 1 11.11 13.56 -25.87
C MET A 1 9.75 13.11 -25.41
N THR A 2 9.42 11.86 -25.67
CA THR A 2 8.17 11.26 -25.24
C THR A 2 8.28 10.79 -23.81
N LYS A 3 7.31 11.15 -22.99
CA LYS A 3 7.24 10.59 -21.63
C LYS A 3 6.97 9.09 -21.70
N PRO A 4 7.54 8.29 -20.78
CA PRO A 4 7.18 6.86 -20.72
C PRO A 4 5.69 6.71 -20.56
N PRO A 5 5.06 5.67 -21.17
CA PRO A 5 3.64 5.45 -20.99
C PRO A 5 3.32 5.18 -19.51
N GLN A 6 2.28 5.84 -19.03
CA GLN A 6 1.76 5.62 -17.70
C GLN A 6 0.73 4.52 -17.74
N GLN A 7 0.75 3.61 -16.79
CA GLN A 7 -0.24 2.55 -16.70
C GLN A 7 -0.62 2.31 -15.24
N PRO A 8 -1.82 1.77 -14.99
CA PRO A 8 -2.21 1.46 -13.62
C PRO A 8 -1.47 0.23 -13.10
N TRP A 9 -1.12 0.27 -11.83
CA TRP A 9 -0.51 -0.83 -11.11
C TRP A 9 -1.27 -1.08 -9.82
N TRP A 10 -1.39 -2.33 -9.42
CA TRP A 10 -1.89 -2.70 -8.11
C TRP A 10 -0.71 -2.93 -7.19
N VAL A 11 -0.54 -2.05 -6.20
CA VAL A 11 0.49 -2.20 -5.19
C VAL A 11 -0.15 -2.88 -3.99
N ILE A 12 0.16 -4.16 -3.82
CA ILE A 12 -0.39 -4.98 -2.75
C ILE A 12 0.46 -4.77 -1.50
N TYR A 13 -0.19 -4.43 -0.40
CA TYR A 13 0.51 -4.15 0.84
C TYR A 13 -0.22 -4.73 2.05
N ARG A 14 0.48 -4.84 3.14
CA ARG A 14 -0.08 -5.18 4.45
C ARG A 14 0.47 -4.22 5.50
N GLU A 15 -0.24 -4.10 6.60
CA GLU A 15 0.18 -3.28 7.73
C GLU A 15 0.38 -4.20 8.93
N PRO A 16 1.61 -4.67 9.19
CA PRO A 16 1.88 -5.56 10.31
C PRO A 16 1.70 -4.88 11.67
N ASN A 17 1.77 -3.56 11.71
CA ASN A 17 1.50 -2.75 12.89
C ASN A 17 1.08 -1.34 12.44
N PRO A 18 0.57 -0.48 13.36
CA PRO A 18 0.09 0.85 12.99
C PRO A 18 1.15 1.80 12.42
N ALA A 19 2.42 1.50 12.62
CA ALA A 19 3.52 2.38 12.20
C ALA A 19 4.26 1.88 10.96
N GLN A 20 3.82 0.77 10.36
CA GLN A 20 4.58 0.12 9.29
C GLN A 20 3.70 -0.34 8.14
N ILE A 21 4.22 -0.18 6.94
CA ILE A 21 3.64 -0.77 5.72
C ILE A 21 4.68 -1.70 5.09
N ASP A 22 4.23 -2.88 4.67
CA ASP A 22 5.05 -3.81 3.88
C ASP A 22 4.42 -3.95 2.50
N VAL A 23 5.15 -3.63 1.46
CA VAL A 23 4.72 -3.89 0.07
C VAL A 23 5.02 -5.35 -0.23
N VAL A 24 3.97 -6.12 -0.50
CA VAL A 24 4.06 -7.56 -0.75
C VAL A 24 4.33 -7.82 -2.22
N ALA A 25 3.68 -7.09 -3.11
CA ALA A 25 3.79 -7.28 -4.55
C ALA A 25 3.32 -6.04 -5.29
N VAL A 26 3.82 -5.87 -6.51
CA VAL A 26 3.30 -4.86 -7.45
C VAL A 26 2.94 -5.63 -8.72
N GLU A 27 1.68 -5.55 -9.12
CA GLU A 27 1.16 -6.35 -10.23
C GLU A 27 0.24 -5.54 -11.12
N LEU A 28 0.00 -6.06 -12.31
CA LEU A 28 -0.96 -5.45 -13.22
C LEU A 28 -2.39 -5.67 -12.70
N PRO A 29 -3.31 -4.73 -12.95
CA PRO A 29 -4.70 -4.91 -12.55
C PRO A 29 -5.31 -6.15 -13.19
N PRO A 30 -6.29 -6.79 -12.52
CA PRO A 30 -7.03 -7.89 -13.13
C PRO A 30 -7.70 -7.48 -14.44
N GLY A 31 -7.78 -8.41 -15.38
CA GLY A 31 -8.22 -8.11 -16.75
C GLY A 31 -9.74 -7.98 -16.92
N ASP A 32 -10.54 -8.53 -16.00
CA ASP A 32 -11.99 -8.47 -16.07
C ASP A 32 -12.61 -8.43 -14.66
N ASP A 33 -13.94 -8.26 -14.60
CA ASP A 33 -14.65 -8.12 -13.33
C ASP A 33 -14.56 -9.37 -12.46
N ALA A 34 -14.62 -10.55 -13.05
CA ALA A 34 -14.54 -11.80 -12.30
C ALA A 34 -13.15 -11.99 -11.69
N ALA A 35 -12.10 -11.69 -12.45
CA ALA A 35 -10.73 -11.74 -11.95
C ALA A 35 -10.50 -10.69 -10.87
N HIS A 36 -11.08 -9.50 -11.03
CA HIS A 36 -11.02 -8.42 -10.04
C HIS A 36 -11.64 -8.87 -8.72
N ASP A 37 -12.86 -9.41 -8.76
CA ASP A 37 -13.56 -9.86 -7.56
C ASP A 37 -12.82 -10.97 -6.85
N LYS A 38 -12.29 -11.92 -7.62
CA LYS A 38 -11.49 -13.01 -7.09
C LYS A 38 -10.24 -12.50 -6.38
N ARG A 39 -9.53 -11.56 -7.01
CA ARG A 39 -8.31 -11.00 -6.43
C ARG A 39 -8.60 -10.21 -5.16
N CYS A 40 -9.68 -9.43 -5.15
CA CYS A 40 -10.11 -8.71 -3.95
C CYS A 40 -10.41 -9.66 -2.79
N ALA A 41 -11.09 -10.76 -3.06
CA ALA A 41 -11.39 -11.78 -2.04
C ALA A 41 -10.10 -12.42 -1.50
N GLU A 42 -9.14 -12.74 -2.37
CA GLU A 42 -7.85 -13.30 -1.97
C GLU A 42 -7.08 -12.34 -1.05
N LEU A 43 -7.05 -11.05 -1.42
CA LEU A 43 -6.38 -10.03 -0.62
C LEU A 43 -7.03 -9.89 0.74
N GLN A 44 -8.37 -9.85 0.78
CA GLN A 44 -9.11 -9.74 2.03
C GLN A 44 -8.83 -10.90 2.97
N GLU A 45 -8.83 -12.14 2.45
CA GLU A 45 -8.50 -13.32 3.23
C GLU A 45 -7.08 -13.29 3.80
N ALA A 46 -6.14 -12.74 3.03
CA ALA A 46 -4.74 -12.63 3.46
C ALA A 46 -4.47 -11.44 4.36
N GLY A 47 -5.48 -10.59 4.64
CA GLY A 47 -5.29 -9.37 5.40
C GLY A 47 -4.47 -8.32 4.66
N GLN A 48 -4.53 -8.34 3.34
CA GLN A 48 -3.78 -7.44 2.47
C GLN A 48 -4.71 -6.45 1.80
N HIS A 49 -4.13 -5.35 1.31
CA HIS A 49 -4.84 -4.26 0.67
C HIS A 49 -4.12 -3.90 -0.63
N ALA A 50 -4.76 -3.10 -1.46
CA ALA A 50 -4.17 -2.64 -2.72
C ALA A 50 -4.37 -1.15 -2.90
N TYR A 51 -3.30 -0.47 -3.36
CA TYR A 51 -3.41 0.86 -3.95
C TYR A 51 -3.40 0.70 -5.47
N ILE A 52 -4.21 1.51 -6.15
CA ILE A 52 -4.17 1.62 -7.60
C ILE A 52 -3.33 2.85 -7.93
N ILE A 53 -2.14 2.63 -8.46
CA ILE A 53 -1.16 3.69 -8.71
C ILE A 53 -0.86 3.76 -10.20
N THR A 54 -0.97 4.95 -10.79
CA THR A 54 -0.57 5.16 -12.18
C THR A 54 0.90 5.55 -12.22
N ALA A 55 1.71 4.77 -12.91
CA ALA A 55 3.16 4.95 -12.97
C ALA A 55 3.74 4.31 -14.23
N PRO A 56 4.97 4.70 -14.63
CA PRO A 56 5.60 4.12 -15.81
C PRO A 56 6.10 2.68 -15.58
N ASP A 57 6.40 2.32 -14.34
CA ASP A 57 6.92 0.99 -14.00
C ASP A 57 6.53 0.59 -12.58
N ALA A 58 6.79 -0.67 -12.25
CA ALA A 58 6.43 -1.25 -10.97
C ALA A 58 7.18 -0.60 -9.80
N ASP A 59 8.46 -0.32 -9.96
CA ASP A 59 9.27 0.29 -8.89
C ASP A 59 8.76 1.67 -8.52
N THR A 60 8.46 2.49 -9.53
CA THR A 60 7.89 3.82 -9.32
C THR A 60 6.52 3.73 -8.65
N ALA A 61 5.69 2.76 -9.05
CA ALA A 61 4.39 2.54 -8.44
C ALA A 61 4.52 2.22 -6.94
N GLY A 62 5.45 1.35 -6.59
CA GLY A 62 5.73 1.02 -5.20
C GLY A 62 6.15 2.23 -4.37
N ASP A 63 7.05 3.04 -4.90
CA ASP A 63 7.52 4.26 -4.23
C ASP A 63 6.39 5.26 -4.01
N ILE A 64 5.53 5.44 -5.02
CA ILE A 64 4.37 6.33 -4.89
C ILE A 64 3.40 5.82 -3.83
N ALA A 65 3.16 4.51 -3.79
CA ALA A 65 2.27 3.92 -2.80
C ALA A 65 2.77 4.15 -1.36
N LEU A 66 4.06 4.02 -1.13
CA LEU A 66 4.66 4.30 0.18
C LEU A 66 4.47 5.76 0.58
N ARG A 67 4.64 6.67 -0.36
CA ARG A 67 4.43 8.10 -0.12
C ARG A 67 2.97 8.39 0.20
N VAL A 68 2.03 7.83 -0.57
CA VAL A 68 0.60 8.01 -0.35
C VAL A 68 0.19 7.48 1.02
N TRP A 69 0.68 6.30 1.39
CA TRP A 69 0.40 5.72 2.70
C TRP A 69 0.88 6.64 3.83
N SER A 70 2.09 7.18 3.70
CA SER A 70 2.65 8.10 4.69
C SER A 70 1.85 9.39 4.82
N GLU A 71 1.41 9.95 3.69
CA GLU A 71 0.58 11.15 3.67
C GLU A 71 -0.78 10.90 4.32
N GLU A 72 -1.40 9.76 4.04
CA GLU A 72 -2.67 9.39 4.64
C GLU A 72 -2.54 9.18 6.16
N LEU A 73 -1.44 8.58 6.59
CA LEU A 73 -1.17 8.36 8.00
C LEU A 73 -1.09 9.70 8.75
N VAL A 74 -0.32 10.64 8.22
CA VAL A 74 -0.15 11.97 8.83
C VAL A 74 -1.46 12.75 8.81
N ALA A 75 -2.28 12.57 7.77
CA ALA A 75 -3.55 13.27 7.64
C ALA A 75 -4.64 12.73 8.57
N SER A 76 -4.45 11.55 9.15
CA SER A 76 -5.43 10.91 10.04
C SER A 76 -4.94 10.97 11.50
N ALA A 77 -5.52 11.86 12.30
CA ALA A 77 -5.15 11.98 13.71
C ALA A 77 -5.24 10.66 14.49
N PRO A 78 -6.31 9.84 14.34
CA PRO A 78 -6.37 8.55 15.03
C PRO A 78 -5.29 7.57 14.59
N ARG A 79 -4.99 7.51 13.30
CA ARG A 79 -3.95 6.62 12.78
C ARG A 79 -2.56 7.05 13.24
N LEU A 80 -2.30 8.35 13.20
CA LEU A 80 -1.02 8.90 13.64
C LEU A 80 -0.81 8.66 15.15
N ALA A 81 -1.86 8.84 15.95
CA ALA A 81 -1.80 8.57 17.39
C ALA A 81 -1.49 7.09 17.66
N ALA A 82 -2.12 6.18 16.93
CA ALA A 82 -1.87 4.74 17.06
C ALA A 82 -0.43 4.38 16.68
N ALA A 83 0.09 4.97 15.60
CA ALA A 83 1.46 4.75 15.15
C ALA A 83 2.47 5.26 16.19
N ASN A 84 2.25 6.45 16.71
CA ASN A 84 3.12 7.02 17.75
C ASN A 84 3.09 6.21 19.04
N ALA A 85 1.93 5.73 19.45
CA ALA A 85 1.78 4.88 20.63
C ALA A 85 2.53 3.56 20.45
N TYR A 86 2.45 2.96 19.28
CA TYR A 86 3.17 1.74 18.96
C TYR A 86 4.68 1.94 19.03
N ILE A 87 5.18 3.01 18.40
CA ILE A 87 6.62 3.33 18.41
C ILE A 87 7.10 3.57 19.84
N ALA A 88 6.36 4.33 20.65
CA ALA A 88 6.71 4.61 22.03
C ALA A 88 6.76 3.33 22.86
N ALA A 89 5.81 2.42 22.68
CA ALA A 89 5.76 1.15 23.39
C ALA A 89 6.97 0.28 23.05
N ASN A 90 7.38 0.23 21.79
CA ASN A 90 8.54 -0.56 21.36
C ASN A 90 9.87 0.05 21.81
N ASN A 91 9.95 1.37 21.93
CA ASN A 91 11.17 2.03 22.39
C ASN A 91 11.44 1.82 23.88
N ARG A 92 10.43 1.39 24.64
CA ARG A 92 10.58 1.11 26.07
C ARG A 92 11.27 -0.21 26.38
N THR A 93 11.51 -1.04 25.37
CA THR A 93 12.06 -2.38 25.57
C THR A 93 13.58 -2.43 25.47
N HIS A 94 14.24 -1.31 25.44
CA HIS A 94 15.71 -1.24 25.41
C HIS A 94 16.31 -1.27 26.79
#